data_18fdba0c9c143b46113567b1d36f22d0
#
_entry.id   18fdba0c9c143b46113567b1d36f22d0
#
_cell.length_a   1.000
_cell.length_b   1.000
_cell.length_c   1.000
_cell.angle_alpha   90.00
_cell.angle_beta   90.00
_cell.angle_gamma   90.00
#
_symmetry.space_group_name_H-M   'P 1'
#
loop_
_entity.id
_entity.type
_entity.pdbx_description
1 polymer ?
#
loop_
_entity_poly.entity_id
_entity_poly.type
_entity_poly.pdbx_seq_one_letter_code
_entity_poly.pdbx_strand_id
1 'polypeptide(L)'
;MDETLRIAADRMLMRLARWLRLLGADVVTDPALSGAELLRIARVEGRILITRDKRLRTAADVVFVESNAFRDQLREVVVRLGLDPRATPFTRCSQCNHLLIPVARELVTLRVPPYVFASHDRFSECAGCGRIYWPETHPARIRAILDSIGL
;
A
#
# COMPACT_ATOMS: atom_id res chain seq x y z
N MET A 1 9.96 -4.58 20.04
CA MET A 1 10.00 -3.50 19.02
C MET A 1 9.46 -4.09 17.73
N ASP A 2 8.29 -3.67 17.34
CA ASP A 2 7.77 -4.03 16.04
C ASP A 2 8.61 -3.33 14.97
N GLU A 3 9.56 -4.06 14.42
CA GLU A 3 10.19 -3.64 13.19
C GLU A 3 9.11 -3.69 12.12
N THR A 4 8.53 -2.56 11.81
CA THR A 4 7.53 -2.46 10.75
C THR A 4 8.16 -2.98 9.47
N LEU A 5 7.62 -4.06 8.92
CA LEU A 5 8.11 -4.66 7.69
C LEU A 5 8.07 -3.62 6.57
N ARG A 6 9.20 -3.43 5.89
CA ARG A 6 9.38 -2.46 4.83
C ARG A 6 9.53 -3.19 3.49
N ILE A 7 8.72 -2.80 2.51
CA ILE A 7 8.60 -3.47 1.23
C ILE A 7 9.01 -2.52 0.10
N ALA A 8 9.60 -3.05 -0.95
CA ALA A 8 9.71 -2.42 -2.25
C ALA A 8 8.96 -3.29 -3.27
N ALA A 9 8.21 -2.70 -4.15
CA ALA A 9 7.46 -3.42 -5.18
C ALA A 9 7.88 -2.95 -6.58
N ASP A 10 8.13 -3.90 -7.48
CA ASP A 10 8.48 -3.55 -8.84
C ASP A 10 7.29 -3.01 -9.64
N ARG A 11 7.57 -2.42 -10.79
CA ARG A 11 6.57 -1.78 -11.66
C ARG A 11 5.47 -2.71 -12.16
N MET A 12 5.66 -4.03 -12.14
CA MET A 12 4.65 -5.00 -12.54
C MET A 12 3.58 -5.20 -11.46
N LEU A 13 3.85 -4.77 -10.23
CA LEU A 13 3.00 -4.97 -9.05
C LEU A 13 2.42 -3.66 -8.48
N MET A 14 2.20 -2.64 -9.32
CA MET A 14 1.72 -1.34 -8.88
C MET A 14 0.33 -1.39 -8.23
N ARG A 15 -0.58 -2.22 -8.75
CA ARG A 15 -1.90 -2.40 -8.13
C ARG A 15 -1.78 -3.05 -6.76
N LEU A 16 -0.95 -4.07 -6.65
CA LEU A 16 -0.68 -4.74 -5.38
C LEU A 16 -0.05 -3.77 -4.37
N ALA A 17 0.91 -2.96 -4.79
CA ALA A 17 1.54 -1.96 -3.95
C ALA A 17 0.52 -0.96 -3.37
N ARG A 18 -0.39 -0.46 -4.19
CA ARG A 18 -1.47 0.45 -3.74
C ARG A 18 -2.36 -0.20 -2.69
N TRP A 19 -2.73 -1.46 -2.88
CA TRP A 19 -3.55 -2.19 -1.92
C TRP A 19 -2.82 -2.46 -0.61
N LEU A 20 -1.56 -2.86 -0.67
CA LEU A 20 -0.75 -3.03 0.53
C LEU A 20 -0.62 -1.74 1.33
N ARG A 21 -0.48 -0.59 0.66
CA ARG A 21 -0.51 0.74 1.30
C ARG A 21 -1.86 1.05 1.95
N LEU A 22 -2.97 0.73 1.28
CA LEU A 22 -4.31 0.86 1.87
C LEU A 22 -4.47 0.03 3.15
N LEU A 23 -3.79 -1.10 3.22
CA LEU A 23 -3.75 -1.96 4.41
C LEU A 23 -2.73 -1.49 5.46
N GLY A 24 -2.02 -0.41 5.21
CA GLY A 24 -1.08 0.21 6.15
C GLY A 24 0.38 -0.19 5.98
N ALA A 25 0.70 -1.05 5.01
CA ALA A 25 2.08 -1.48 4.78
C ALA A 25 2.95 -0.36 4.19
N ASP A 26 4.21 -0.28 4.62
CA ASP A 26 5.20 0.61 4.04
C ASP A 26 5.75 -0.02 2.74
N VAL A 27 5.30 0.48 1.61
CA VAL A 27 5.65 -0.03 0.27
C VAL A 27 6.11 1.09 -0.63
N VAL A 28 7.39 1.10 -0.97
CA VAL A 28 7.94 2.02 -1.97
C VAL A 28 7.87 1.40 -3.37
N THR A 29 7.69 2.24 -4.35
CA THR A 29 7.69 1.87 -5.77
C THR A 29 8.46 2.92 -6.56
N ASP A 30 9.16 2.49 -7.60
CA ASP A 30 9.71 3.39 -8.61
C ASP A 30 9.61 2.72 -9.98
N PRO A 31 8.58 3.04 -10.77
CA PRO A 31 8.36 2.40 -12.07
C PRO A 31 9.43 2.72 -13.12
N ALA A 32 10.29 3.72 -12.89
CA ALA A 32 11.41 4.04 -13.77
C ALA A 32 12.59 3.08 -13.61
N LEU A 33 12.68 2.37 -12.47
CA LEU A 33 13.77 1.47 -12.17
C LEU A 33 13.47 0.05 -12.65
N SER A 34 14.52 -0.65 -13.09
CA SER A 34 14.48 -2.12 -13.27
C SER A 34 14.37 -2.82 -11.92
N GLY A 35 13.98 -4.10 -11.94
CA GLY A 35 13.94 -4.91 -10.72
C GLY A 35 15.31 -5.00 -10.02
N ALA A 36 16.38 -5.13 -10.79
CA ALA A 36 17.75 -5.19 -10.24
C ALA A 36 18.20 -3.87 -9.58
N GLU A 37 17.85 -2.73 -10.18
CA GLU A 37 18.14 -1.41 -9.61
C GLU A 37 17.33 -1.19 -8.32
N LEU A 38 16.04 -1.55 -8.35
CA LEU A 38 15.18 -1.43 -7.18
C LEU A 38 15.63 -2.35 -6.04
N LEU A 39 16.13 -3.56 -6.36
CA LEU A 39 16.68 -4.48 -5.36
C LEU A 39 17.88 -3.87 -4.63
N ARG A 40 18.78 -3.20 -5.34
CA ARG A 40 19.91 -2.51 -4.69
C ARG A 40 19.45 -1.45 -3.70
N ILE A 41 18.47 -0.64 -4.08
CA ILE A 41 17.90 0.37 -3.20
C ILE A 41 17.18 -0.28 -2.01
N ALA A 42 16.39 -1.32 -2.26
CA ALA A 42 15.68 -2.06 -1.23
C ALA A 42 16.65 -2.60 -0.16
N ARG A 43 17.77 -3.17 -0.57
CA ARG A 43 18.80 -3.67 0.36
C ARG A 43 19.43 -2.58 1.22
N VAL A 44 19.75 -1.44 0.61
CA VAL A 44 20.27 -0.27 1.36
C VAL A 44 19.27 0.22 2.39
N GLU A 45 17.99 0.20 2.07
CA GLU A 45 16.92 0.66 2.96
C GLU A 45 16.38 -0.42 3.91
N GLY A 46 16.90 -1.64 3.86
CA GLY A 46 16.39 -2.75 4.67
C GLY A 46 14.97 -3.17 4.29
N ARG A 47 14.65 -3.17 2.99
CA ARG A 47 13.35 -3.56 2.46
C ARG A 47 13.39 -4.93 1.81
N ILE A 48 12.27 -5.65 1.86
CA ILE A 48 12.05 -6.85 1.05
C ILE A 48 11.47 -6.42 -0.30
N LEU A 49 12.07 -6.90 -1.39
CA LEU A 49 11.54 -6.68 -2.74
C LEU A 49 10.49 -7.74 -3.06
N ILE A 50 9.28 -7.31 -3.43
CA ILE A 50 8.30 -8.18 -4.09
C ILE A 50 8.36 -7.94 -5.59
N THR A 51 8.45 -9.01 -6.37
CA THR A 51 8.67 -8.91 -7.83
C THR A 51 8.07 -10.08 -8.59
N ARG A 52 7.81 -9.86 -9.86
CA ARG A 52 7.52 -10.91 -10.86
C ARG A 52 8.66 -11.09 -11.87
N ASP A 53 9.79 -10.45 -11.66
CA ASP A 53 10.97 -10.65 -12.48
C ASP A 53 11.63 -12.00 -12.16
N LYS A 54 11.47 -12.95 -13.07
CA LYS A 54 11.99 -14.31 -12.91
C LYS A 54 13.51 -14.35 -12.71
N ARG A 55 14.23 -13.36 -13.21
CA ARG A 55 15.69 -13.26 -13.04
C ARG A 55 16.11 -13.04 -11.58
N LEU A 56 15.20 -12.50 -10.76
CA LEU A 56 15.44 -12.22 -9.34
C LEU A 56 14.85 -13.28 -8.41
N ARG A 57 14.24 -14.33 -8.94
CA ARG A 57 13.46 -15.31 -8.18
C ARG A 57 14.20 -15.95 -7.01
N THR A 58 15.49 -16.17 -7.13
CA THR A 58 16.32 -16.83 -6.12
C THR A 58 17.22 -15.87 -5.34
N ALA A 59 17.11 -14.58 -5.59
CA ALA A 59 17.92 -13.59 -4.89
C ALA A 59 17.49 -13.47 -3.42
N ALA A 60 18.44 -13.20 -2.54
CA ALA A 60 18.17 -12.91 -1.14
C ALA A 60 17.35 -11.61 -1.03
N ASP A 61 16.52 -11.51 0.01
CA ASP A 61 15.63 -10.36 0.27
C ASP A 61 14.59 -10.12 -0.83
N VAL A 62 14.26 -11.15 -1.60
CA VAL A 62 13.26 -11.11 -2.66
C VAL A 62 12.15 -12.12 -2.38
N VAL A 63 10.92 -11.66 -2.55
CA VAL A 63 9.74 -12.51 -2.62
C VAL A 63 9.24 -12.48 -4.06
N PHE A 64 9.46 -13.57 -4.78
CA PHE A 64 8.90 -13.73 -6.12
C PHE A 64 7.42 -14.05 -6.00
N VAL A 65 6.56 -13.22 -6.60
CA VAL A 65 5.12 -13.40 -6.60
C VAL A 65 4.72 -14.33 -7.74
N GLU A 66 4.27 -15.53 -7.40
CA GLU A 66 3.92 -16.59 -8.35
C GLU A 66 2.60 -16.33 -9.07
N SER A 67 1.64 -15.78 -8.35
CA SER A 67 0.26 -15.61 -8.82
C SER A 67 0.15 -14.55 -9.90
N ASN A 68 -0.75 -14.79 -10.87
CA ASN A 68 -1.05 -13.83 -11.95
C ASN A 68 -2.23 -12.93 -11.61
N ALA A 69 -3.22 -13.44 -10.88
CA ALA A 69 -4.40 -12.69 -10.51
C ALA A 69 -4.15 -11.83 -9.27
N PHE A 70 -4.64 -10.60 -9.29
CA PHE A 70 -4.42 -9.63 -8.22
C PHE A 70 -4.83 -10.13 -6.82
N ARG A 71 -5.98 -10.79 -6.70
CA ARG A 71 -6.45 -11.30 -5.40
C ARG A 71 -5.54 -12.38 -4.84
N ASP A 72 -5.05 -13.27 -5.71
CA ASP A 72 -4.11 -14.32 -5.33
C ASP A 72 -2.75 -13.72 -4.96
N GLN A 73 -2.29 -12.69 -5.69
CA GLN A 73 -1.08 -11.94 -5.36
C GLN A 73 -1.17 -11.30 -3.97
N LEU A 74 -2.30 -10.66 -3.67
CA LEU A 74 -2.54 -10.03 -2.37
C LEU A 74 -2.47 -11.06 -1.25
N ARG A 75 -3.19 -12.16 -1.39
CA ARG A 75 -3.18 -13.25 -0.42
C ARG A 75 -1.77 -13.84 -0.24
N GLU A 76 -1.10 -14.13 -1.34
CA GLU A 76 0.26 -14.69 -1.34
C GLU A 76 1.24 -13.82 -0.56
N VAL A 77 1.29 -12.52 -0.84
CA VAL A 77 2.21 -11.60 -0.19
C VAL A 77 1.87 -11.41 1.29
N VAL A 78 0.59 -11.23 1.61
CA VAL A 78 0.14 -11.07 3.00
C VAL A 78 0.53 -12.28 3.84
N VAL A 79 0.28 -13.48 3.34
CA VAL A 79 0.59 -14.74 4.06
C VAL A 79 2.10 -14.95 4.16
N ARG A 80 2.84 -14.80 3.07
CA ARG A 80 4.29 -15.05 3.05
C ARG A 80 5.08 -14.08 3.89
N LEU A 81 4.65 -12.84 3.98
CA LEU A 81 5.31 -11.80 4.79
C LEU A 81 4.75 -11.70 6.21
N GLY A 82 3.72 -12.48 6.54
CA GLY A 82 3.11 -12.42 7.87
C GLY A 82 2.47 -11.08 8.20
N LEU A 83 1.94 -10.38 7.19
CA LEU A 83 1.26 -9.10 7.39
C LEU A 83 -0.10 -9.31 8.06
N ASP A 84 -0.47 -8.39 8.96
CA ASP A 84 -1.85 -8.31 9.44
C ASP A 84 -2.60 -7.23 8.64
N PRO A 85 -3.45 -7.63 7.69
CA PRO A 85 -4.13 -6.68 6.81
C PRO A 85 -5.21 -5.86 7.53
N ARG A 86 -5.50 -6.17 8.79
CA ARG A 86 -6.53 -5.51 9.59
C ARG A 86 -5.97 -4.64 10.72
N ALA A 87 -4.65 -4.67 10.94
CA ALA A 87 -4.01 -3.97 12.05
C ALA A 87 -4.06 -2.44 11.90
N THR A 88 -3.63 -1.92 10.75
CA THR A 88 -3.47 -0.48 10.52
C THR A 88 -3.99 -0.03 9.15
N PRO A 89 -5.22 -0.41 8.75
CA PRO A 89 -5.75 0.00 7.46
C PRO A 89 -5.96 1.52 7.41
N PHE A 90 -5.85 2.10 6.23
CA PHE A 90 -6.11 3.51 5.94
C PHE A 90 -5.19 4.51 6.68
N THR A 91 -3.98 4.09 7.02
CA THR A 91 -2.98 4.94 7.67
C THR A 91 -1.97 5.54 6.71
N ARG A 92 -1.93 5.05 5.46
CA ARG A 92 -0.98 5.50 4.43
C ARG A 92 -1.68 5.95 3.15
N CYS A 93 -1.05 6.89 2.47
CA CYS A 93 -1.45 7.30 1.12
C CYS A 93 -1.20 6.15 0.14
N SER A 94 -2.24 5.72 -0.57
CA SER A 94 -2.13 4.66 -1.58
C SER A 94 -1.28 5.07 -2.79
N GLN A 95 -1.08 6.35 -3.01
CA GLN A 95 -0.36 6.87 -4.17
C GLN A 95 1.13 7.09 -3.90
N CYS A 96 1.51 7.63 -2.75
CA CYS A 96 2.90 7.99 -2.46
C CYS A 96 3.48 7.35 -1.20
N ASN A 97 2.72 6.52 -0.49
CA ASN A 97 3.18 5.77 0.69
C ASN A 97 3.38 6.58 1.98
N HIS A 98 3.29 7.90 1.96
CA HIS A 98 3.43 8.69 3.19
C HIS A 98 2.28 8.43 4.15
N LEU A 99 2.55 8.61 5.44
CA LEU A 99 1.52 8.52 6.48
C LEU A 99 0.47 9.61 6.28
N LEU A 100 -0.78 9.26 6.55
CA LEU A 100 -1.89 10.20 6.59
C LEU A 100 -1.95 10.86 7.95
N ILE A 101 -2.23 12.16 7.98
CA ILE A 101 -2.42 12.93 9.20
C ILE A 101 -3.83 13.49 9.25
N PRO A 102 -4.50 13.49 10.42
CA PRO A 102 -5.80 14.13 10.56
C PRO A 102 -5.73 15.60 10.17
N VAL A 103 -6.75 16.08 9.47
CA VAL A 103 -6.88 17.49 9.08
C VAL A 103 -8.26 18.01 9.49
N ALA A 104 -8.31 19.26 9.97
CA ALA A 104 -9.56 19.88 10.37
C ALA A 104 -10.49 20.03 9.15
N ARG A 105 -11.77 19.75 9.36
CA ARG A 105 -12.81 19.82 8.33
C ARG A 105 -12.84 21.19 7.63
N GLU A 106 -12.67 22.26 8.38
CA GLU A 106 -12.67 23.64 7.89
C GLU A 106 -11.56 23.92 6.86
N LEU A 107 -10.45 23.17 6.92
CA LEU A 107 -9.32 23.33 6.02
C LEU A 107 -9.48 22.62 4.69
N VAL A 108 -10.51 21.78 4.54
CA VAL A 108 -10.73 20.99 3.33
C VAL A 108 -11.95 21.44 2.50
N THR A 109 -12.62 22.49 2.89
CA THR A 109 -13.88 22.97 2.30
C THR A 109 -13.80 23.11 0.76
N LEU A 110 -12.71 23.63 0.23
CA LEU A 110 -12.51 23.83 -1.22
C LEU A 110 -11.61 22.73 -1.85
N ARG A 111 -11.26 21.69 -1.10
CA ARG A 111 -10.35 20.64 -1.54
C ARG A 111 -11.03 19.30 -1.76
N VAL A 112 -12.32 19.21 -1.43
CA VAL A 112 -13.16 18.03 -1.63
C VAL A 112 -14.46 18.43 -2.34
N PRO A 113 -15.14 17.49 -3.00
CA PRO A 113 -16.43 17.77 -3.60
C PRO A 113 -17.44 18.25 -2.55
N PRO A 114 -18.36 19.17 -2.89
CA PRO A 114 -19.35 19.69 -1.93
C PRO A 114 -20.19 18.63 -1.23
N TYR A 115 -20.58 17.57 -1.94
CA TYR A 115 -21.35 16.47 -1.35
C TYR A 115 -20.54 15.66 -0.32
N VAL A 116 -19.23 15.52 -0.54
CA VAL A 116 -18.31 14.87 0.40
C VAL A 116 -18.18 15.71 1.66
N PHE A 117 -17.94 17.01 1.50
CA PHE A 117 -17.87 17.94 2.62
C PHE A 117 -19.15 17.95 3.46
N ALA A 118 -20.32 17.87 2.81
CA ALA A 118 -21.62 17.86 3.48
C ALA A 118 -21.89 16.55 4.24
N SER A 119 -21.33 15.42 3.78
CA SER A 119 -21.67 14.09 4.29
C SER A 119 -20.60 13.45 5.17
N HIS A 120 -19.43 14.06 5.31
CA HIS A 120 -18.31 13.52 6.09
C HIS A 120 -17.76 14.53 7.10
N ASP A 121 -17.39 14.05 8.28
CA ASP A 121 -16.87 14.87 9.37
C ASP A 121 -15.36 14.67 9.59
N ARG A 122 -14.82 13.54 9.10
CA ARG A 122 -13.42 13.15 9.32
C ARG A 122 -12.66 13.16 8.02
N PHE A 123 -11.51 13.84 8.05
CA PHE A 123 -10.60 13.93 6.91
C PHE A 123 -9.18 13.71 7.36
N SER A 124 -8.39 13.16 6.43
CA SER A 124 -6.94 13.03 6.59
C SER A 124 -6.25 13.58 5.36
N GLU A 125 -5.03 14.05 5.54
CA GLU A 125 -4.19 14.60 4.49
C GLU A 125 -2.91 13.79 4.36
N CYS A 126 -2.48 13.54 3.13
CA CYS A 126 -1.16 12.97 2.90
C CYS A 126 -0.08 14.01 3.12
N ALA A 127 0.87 13.74 4.01
CA ALA A 127 2.01 14.61 4.30
C ALA A 127 2.93 14.81 3.08
N GLY A 128 2.93 13.87 2.12
CA GLY A 128 3.77 13.94 0.93
C GLY A 128 3.13 14.65 -0.25
N CYS A 129 1.96 14.20 -0.72
CA CYS A 129 1.33 14.70 -1.94
C CYS A 129 0.13 15.63 -1.70
N GLY A 130 -0.28 15.85 -0.46
CA GLY A 130 -1.37 16.75 -0.10
C GLY A 130 -2.77 16.24 -0.41
N ARG A 131 -2.94 14.99 -0.84
CA ARG A 131 -4.27 14.42 -1.11
C ARG A 131 -5.08 14.33 0.16
N ILE A 132 -6.38 14.60 0.03
CA ILE A 132 -7.35 14.46 1.12
C ILE A 132 -8.03 13.11 1.01
N TYR A 133 -8.16 12.45 2.16
CA TYR A 133 -8.84 11.17 2.32
C TYR A 133 -9.99 11.29 3.30
N TRP A 134 -11.05 10.54 3.05
CA TRP A 134 -12.22 10.43 3.92
C TRP A 134 -12.75 8.99 3.90
N PRO A 135 -13.45 8.54 4.98
CA PRO A 135 -14.06 7.21 5.00
C PRO A 135 -15.27 7.18 4.06
N GLU A 136 -15.11 6.52 2.92
CA GLU A 136 -16.20 6.21 1.99
C GLU A 136 -16.61 4.73 2.07
N THR A 137 -17.27 4.25 1.03
CA THR A 137 -17.62 2.84 0.85
C THR A 137 -16.41 1.91 0.73
N HIS A 138 -15.20 2.46 0.58
CA HIS A 138 -13.96 1.71 0.46
C HIS A 138 -13.66 0.79 1.64
N PRO A 139 -13.85 1.18 2.93
CA PRO A 139 -13.59 0.28 4.05
C PRO A 139 -14.40 -1.02 3.98
N ALA A 140 -15.68 -0.94 3.64
CA ALA A 140 -16.55 -2.11 3.50
C ALA A 140 -16.13 -2.98 2.31
N ARG A 141 -15.78 -2.36 1.18
CA ARG A 141 -15.33 -3.06 -0.02
C ARG A 141 -13.99 -3.78 0.21
N ILE A 142 -13.07 -3.15 0.90
CA ILE A 142 -11.77 -3.75 1.24
C ILE A 142 -11.98 -4.93 2.17
N ARG A 143 -12.79 -4.81 3.21
CA ARG A 143 -13.14 -5.92 4.08
C ARG A 143 -13.76 -7.08 3.31
N ALA A 144 -14.70 -6.80 2.41
CA ALA A 144 -15.32 -7.83 1.59
C ALA A 144 -14.30 -8.58 0.70
N ILE A 145 -13.33 -7.87 0.14
CA ILE A 145 -12.26 -8.49 -0.65
C ILE A 145 -11.36 -9.35 0.23
N LEU A 146 -10.94 -8.86 1.39
CA LEU A 146 -10.13 -9.63 2.34
C LEU A 146 -10.86 -10.91 2.76
N ASP A 147 -12.14 -10.80 3.13
CA ASP A 147 -12.97 -11.96 3.50
C ASP A 147 -13.05 -12.98 2.34
N SER A 148 -13.20 -12.48 1.11
CA SER A 148 -13.31 -13.34 -0.10
C SER A 148 -12.06 -14.15 -0.41
N ILE A 149 -10.91 -13.73 0.08
CA ILE A 149 -9.62 -14.41 -0.10
C ILE A 149 -9.07 -15.04 1.17
N GLY A 150 -9.86 -15.06 2.24
CA GLY A 150 -9.53 -15.73 3.50
C GLY A 150 -8.51 -15.00 4.38
N LEU A 151 -8.54 -13.66 4.35
CA LEU A 151 -7.65 -12.79 5.16
C LEU A 151 -8.42 -11.98 6.22
#